data_a509ff220e3247f4c8d15039e4cd862a
#
_entry.id   a509ff220e3247f4c8d15039e4cd862a
#
_cell.length_a   1.000
_cell.length_b   1.000
_cell.length_c   1.000
_cell.angle_alpha   90.00
_cell.angle_beta   90.00
_cell.angle_gamma   90.00
#
_symmetry.space_group_name_H-M   'P 1'
#
loop_
_entity.id
_entity.type
_entity.pdbx_description
1 polymer ?
#
loop_
_entity_poly.entity_id
_entity_poly.type
_entity_poly.pdbx_seq_one_letter_code
_entity_poly.pdbx_strand_id
1 'polypeptide(L)'
;MKIGFTASTFDLLHAGHVAMLSEAKNVCNYLLVGLHVNPHEERKEKNEPIQTLVERYTQLKAISYVDEIIPYQKENDLLDILKLYNIHIRIIGEEYRDKDFTGKNLDMEIYYNKRRHDFSSSLLRKRVVVTELEKSESTKLENSKISNMSR
;
A
#
# COMPACT_ATOMS: atom_id res chain seq x y z
N MET A 1 -24.28 2.03 -11.79
CA MET A 1 -23.00 1.41 -11.39
C MET A 1 -22.33 2.26 -10.33
N LYS A 2 -21.97 1.68 -9.20
CA LYS A 2 -21.32 2.40 -8.10
C LYS A 2 -19.80 2.29 -8.26
N ILE A 3 -19.11 3.40 -8.51
CA ILE A 3 -17.66 3.48 -8.66
C ILE A 3 -17.05 3.81 -7.30
N GLY A 4 -16.21 2.91 -6.81
CA GLY A 4 -15.42 3.08 -5.60
C GLY A 4 -14.00 3.50 -5.90
N PHE A 5 -13.38 4.23 -4.99
CA PHE A 5 -11.99 4.66 -5.09
C PHE A 5 -11.23 4.45 -3.77
N THR A 6 -10.06 3.90 -3.88
CA THR A 6 -9.06 3.88 -2.80
C THR A 6 -7.69 4.21 -3.36
N ALA A 7 -6.80 4.71 -2.52
CA ALA A 7 -5.45 5.08 -2.95
C ALA A 7 -4.40 4.69 -1.90
N SER A 8 -3.27 4.21 -2.37
CA SER A 8 -2.11 3.90 -1.55
C SER A 8 -0.87 3.72 -2.43
N THR A 9 0.28 3.58 -1.79
CA THR A 9 1.54 3.25 -2.45
C THR A 9 1.61 1.78 -2.90
N PHE A 10 0.94 0.89 -2.20
CA PHE A 10 0.93 -0.57 -2.45
C PHE A 10 2.34 -1.17 -2.58
N ASP A 11 3.27 -0.63 -1.79
CA ASP A 11 4.64 -1.13 -1.74
C ASP A 11 4.69 -2.46 -0.98
N LEU A 12 5.44 -3.44 -1.50
CA LEU A 12 5.52 -4.78 -0.92
C LEU A 12 4.11 -5.37 -0.71
N LEU A 13 3.33 -5.49 -1.78
CA LEU A 13 1.95 -5.97 -1.72
C LEU A 13 1.84 -7.20 -0.81
N HIS A 14 0.98 -7.11 0.20
CA HIS A 14 0.84 -8.13 1.24
C HIS A 14 -0.63 -8.41 1.57
N ALA A 15 -0.85 -9.38 2.46
CA ALA A 15 -2.19 -9.81 2.84
C ALA A 15 -3.10 -8.67 3.34
N GLY A 16 -2.54 -7.67 4.00
CA GLY A 16 -3.30 -6.50 4.47
C GLY A 16 -3.84 -5.64 3.33
N HIS A 17 -3.06 -5.46 2.26
CA HIS A 17 -3.55 -4.78 1.06
C HIS A 17 -4.68 -5.57 0.39
N VAL A 18 -4.55 -6.90 0.29
CA VAL A 18 -5.58 -7.76 -0.31
C VAL A 18 -6.88 -7.70 0.50
N ALA A 19 -6.80 -7.78 1.82
CA ALA A 19 -7.95 -7.67 2.71
C ALA A 19 -8.69 -6.32 2.53
N MET A 20 -7.95 -5.23 2.47
CA MET A 20 -8.51 -3.90 2.25
C MET A 20 -9.19 -3.79 0.88
N LEU A 21 -8.56 -4.30 -0.17
CA LEU A 21 -9.12 -4.27 -1.53
C LEU A 21 -10.38 -5.14 -1.66
N SER A 22 -10.41 -6.28 -0.98
CA SER A 22 -11.60 -7.14 -0.89
C SER A 22 -12.76 -6.39 -0.22
N GLU A 23 -12.52 -5.75 0.91
CA GLU A 23 -13.53 -4.95 1.62
C GLU A 23 -14.02 -3.77 0.77
N ALA A 24 -13.10 -3.08 0.08
CA ALA A 24 -13.43 -1.98 -0.83
C ALA A 24 -14.33 -2.46 -1.98
N LYS A 25 -14.04 -3.61 -2.57
CA LYS A 25 -14.84 -4.17 -3.67
C LYS A 25 -16.26 -4.54 -3.22
N ASN A 26 -16.45 -4.92 -1.96
CA ASN A 26 -17.77 -5.27 -1.43
C ASN A 26 -18.74 -4.07 -1.35
N VAL A 27 -18.23 -2.85 -1.35
CA VAL A 27 -19.08 -1.64 -1.25
C VAL A 27 -19.26 -0.89 -2.57
N CYS A 28 -18.72 -1.45 -3.68
CA CYS A 28 -18.84 -0.86 -5.02
C CYS A 28 -18.94 -1.93 -6.10
N ASN A 29 -19.36 -1.54 -7.31
CA ASN A 29 -19.40 -2.43 -8.46
C ASN A 29 -18.08 -2.37 -9.27
N TYR A 30 -17.45 -1.22 -9.30
CA TYR A 30 -16.22 -0.95 -10.03
C TYR A 30 -15.23 -0.26 -9.09
N LEU A 31 -14.07 -0.88 -8.88
CA LEU A 31 -13.04 -0.36 -7.97
C LEU A 31 -11.89 0.24 -8.76
N LEU A 32 -11.79 1.55 -8.68
CA LEU A 32 -10.69 2.34 -9.20
C LEU A 32 -9.65 2.54 -8.10
N VAL A 33 -8.40 2.25 -8.39
CA VAL A 33 -7.31 2.33 -7.40
C VAL A 33 -6.29 3.38 -7.83
N GLY A 34 -6.08 4.37 -6.98
CA GLY A 34 -4.99 5.33 -7.11
C GLY A 34 -3.67 4.72 -6.62
N LEU A 35 -2.68 4.64 -7.49
CA LEU A 35 -1.35 4.15 -7.16
C LEU A 35 -0.39 5.32 -6.98
N HIS A 36 -0.06 5.64 -5.73
CA HIS A 36 0.84 6.74 -5.40
C HIS A 36 2.28 6.41 -5.81
N VAL A 37 2.85 7.22 -6.68
CA VAL A 37 4.19 6.97 -7.25
C VAL A 37 5.26 7.05 -6.15
N ASN A 38 5.39 8.19 -5.48
CA ASN A 38 6.32 8.35 -4.37
C ASN A 38 5.83 9.41 -3.37
N PRO A 39 5.18 9.01 -2.28
CA PRO A 39 4.67 9.95 -1.28
C PRO A 39 5.77 10.74 -0.56
N HIS A 40 7.00 10.24 -0.53
CA HIS A 40 8.13 10.90 0.13
C HIS A 40 8.50 12.24 -0.53
N GLU A 41 8.23 12.41 -1.81
CA GLU A 41 8.56 13.65 -2.51
C GLU A 41 7.83 14.88 -1.93
N GLU A 42 6.55 14.73 -1.59
CA GLU A 42 5.76 15.80 -0.95
C GLU A 42 5.78 15.74 0.59
N ARG A 43 5.92 14.54 1.15
CA ARG A 43 5.87 14.32 2.61
C ARG A 43 7.09 13.52 3.05
N LYS A 44 8.11 14.23 3.54
CA LYS A 44 9.42 13.65 3.90
C LYS A 44 9.35 12.64 5.05
N GLU A 45 8.29 12.66 5.86
CA GLU A 45 8.02 11.67 6.91
C GLU A 45 7.54 10.32 6.37
N LYS A 46 7.12 10.26 5.11
CA LYS A 46 6.72 9.00 4.46
C LYS A 46 7.93 8.26 3.93
N ASN A 47 7.85 6.93 3.94
CA ASN A 47 8.90 6.09 3.34
C ASN A 47 8.87 6.20 1.81
N GLU A 48 10.04 6.17 1.21
CA GLU A 48 10.15 5.89 -0.21
C GLU A 48 9.75 4.44 -0.48
N PRO A 49 9.04 4.17 -1.59
CA PRO A 49 8.75 2.80 -1.98
C PRO A 49 10.04 2.00 -2.23
N ILE A 50 10.07 0.77 -1.77
CA ILE A 50 11.15 -0.18 -2.07
C ILE A 50 11.01 -0.69 -3.50
N GLN A 51 9.79 -1.02 -3.90
CA GLN A 51 9.50 -1.51 -5.25
C GLN A 51 9.33 -0.36 -6.24
N THR A 52 9.74 -0.60 -7.47
CA THR A 52 9.51 0.35 -8.56
C THR A 52 8.01 0.50 -8.85
N LEU A 53 7.64 1.55 -9.55
CA LEU A 53 6.24 1.74 -9.98
C LEU A 53 5.76 0.56 -10.83
N VAL A 54 6.60 0.05 -11.72
CA VAL A 54 6.26 -1.08 -12.61
C VAL A 54 5.99 -2.35 -11.78
N GLU A 55 6.83 -2.65 -10.79
CA GLU A 55 6.61 -3.80 -9.90
C GLU A 55 5.28 -3.69 -9.16
N ARG A 56 5.01 -2.54 -8.56
CA ARG A 56 3.77 -2.30 -7.79
C ARG A 56 2.53 -2.32 -8.68
N TYR A 57 2.60 -1.73 -9.86
CA TYR A 57 1.52 -1.76 -10.85
C TYR A 57 1.22 -3.18 -11.31
N THR A 58 2.24 -3.95 -11.63
CA THR A 58 2.12 -5.34 -12.12
C THR A 58 1.44 -6.22 -11.07
N GLN A 59 1.86 -6.10 -9.81
CA GLN A 59 1.26 -6.86 -8.71
C GLN A 59 -0.19 -6.45 -8.44
N LEU A 60 -0.46 -5.15 -8.39
CA LEU A 60 -1.79 -4.61 -8.12
C LEU A 60 -2.78 -4.98 -9.23
N LYS A 61 -2.34 -4.97 -10.48
CA LYS A 61 -3.16 -5.35 -11.63
C LYS A 61 -3.60 -6.82 -11.60
N ALA A 62 -2.85 -7.69 -10.95
CA ALA A 62 -3.17 -9.10 -10.80
C ALA A 62 -4.24 -9.38 -9.73
N ILE A 63 -4.60 -8.39 -8.92
CA ILE A 63 -5.61 -8.52 -7.86
C ILE A 63 -7.00 -8.49 -8.48
N SER A 64 -7.77 -9.55 -8.29
CA SER A 64 -9.10 -9.71 -8.89
C SER A 64 -10.13 -8.65 -8.47
N TYR A 65 -9.91 -8.00 -7.33
CA TYR A 65 -10.81 -6.95 -6.82
C TYR A 65 -10.62 -5.59 -7.52
N VAL A 66 -9.50 -5.40 -8.21
CA VAL A 66 -9.14 -4.12 -8.84
C VAL A 66 -9.60 -4.11 -10.30
N ASP A 67 -10.40 -3.11 -10.67
CA ASP A 67 -10.88 -2.95 -12.03
C ASP A 67 -10.00 -2.00 -12.84
N GLU A 68 -9.50 -0.93 -12.22
CA GLU A 68 -8.68 0.08 -12.89
C GLU A 68 -7.64 0.65 -11.93
N ILE A 69 -6.47 1.01 -12.46
CA ILE A 69 -5.37 1.61 -11.70
C ILE A 69 -4.99 2.93 -12.35
N ILE A 70 -4.90 3.98 -11.54
CA ILE A 70 -4.42 5.31 -11.97
C ILE A 70 -3.20 5.67 -11.13
N PRO A 71 -1.99 5.70 -11.71
CA PRO A 71 -0.83 6.25 -11.03
C PRO A 71 -0.97 7.76 -10.84
N TYR A 72 -0.55 8.27 -9.69
CA TYR A 72 -0.52 9.71 -9.42
C TYR A 72 0.68 10.05 -8.52
N GLN A 73 1.17 11.28 -8.59
CA GLN A 73 2.33 11.71 -7.81
C GLN A 73 1.96 12.68 -6.69
N LYS A 74 1.15 13.69 -6.98
CA LYS A 74 0.84 14.77 -6.03
C LYS A 74 -0.56 14.65 -5.45
N GLU A 75 -0.77 15.22 -4.26
CA GLU A 75 -2.10 15.29 -3.65
C GLU A 75 -3.11 16.07 -4.53
N ASN A 76 -2.63 17.04 -5.31
CA ASN A 76 -3.48 17.73 -6.31
C ASN A 76 -3.94 16.79 -7.43
N ASP A 77 -3.08 15.87 -7.88
CA ASP A 77 -3.48 14.85 -8.85
C ASP A 77 -4.58 13.96 -8.29
N LEU A 78 -4.45 13.57 -7.02
CA LEU A 78 -5.47 12.79 -6.31
C LEU A 78 -6.82 13.53 -6.29
N LEU A 79 -6.80 14.83 -5.99
CA LEU A 79 -8.00 15.66 -5.98
C LEU A 79 -8.65 15.73 -7.37
N ASP A 80 -7.86 15.85 -8.42
CA ASP A 80 -8.34 15.86 -9.80
C ASP A 80 -8.96 14.51 -10.19
N ILE A 81 -8.36 13.39 -9.80
CA ILE A 81 -8.93 12.05 -10.01
C ILE A 81 -10.31 11.96 -9.36
N LEU A 82 -10.43 12.37 -8.09
CA LEU A 82 -11.70 12.33 -7.36
C LEU A 82 -12.81 13.16 -8.01
N LYS A 83 -12.46 14.25 -8.70
CA LYS A 83 -13.40 15.11 -9.40
C LYS A 83 -13.75 14.62 -10.80
N LEU A 84 -12.78 14.05 -11.53
CA LEU A 84 -12.92 13.72 -12.95
C LEU A 84 -13.56 12.34 -13.20
N TYR A 85 -13.36 11.38 -12.30
CA TYR A 85 -13.74 9.98 -12.52
C TYR A 85 -15.11 9.59 -11.96
N ASN A 86 -15.96 10.54 -11.64
CA ASN A 86 -17.30 10.31 -11.14
C ASN A 86 -17.35 9.28 -9.99
N ILE A 87 -16.50 9.47 -9.00
CA ILE A 87 -16.41 8.59 -7.83
C ILE A 87 -17.65 8.74 -6.97
N HIS A 88 -18.31 7.62 -6.66
CA HIS A 88 -19.51 7.57 -5.81
C HIS A 88 -19.17 7.33 -4.35
N ILE A 89 -18.15 6.52 -4.09
CA ILE A 89 -17.73 6.16 -2.73
C ILE A 89 -16.20 6.11 -2.64
N ARG A 90 -15.65 6.79 -1.67
CA ARG A 90 -14.23 6.72 -1.33
C ARG A 90 -14.02 5.78 -0.17
N ILE A 91 -13.12 4.84 -0.31
CA ILE A 91 -12.72 3.91 0.73
C ILE A 91 -11.39 4.38 1.31
N ILE A 92 -11.32 4.57 2.61
CA ILE A 92 -10.14 5.05 3.33
C ILE A 92 -10.05 4.33 4.68
N GLY A 93 -8.85 4.25 5.27
CA GLY A 93 -8.66 3.61 6.56
C GLY A 93 -9.43 4.30 7.69
N GLU A 94 -9.96 3.52 8.64
CA GLU A 94 -10.73 4.06 9.77
C GLU A 94 -9.92 5.01 10.68
N GLU A 95 -8.60 4.94 10.64
CA GLU A 95 -7.70 5.88 11.34
C GLU A 95 -7.84 7.34 10.86
N TYR A 96 -8.44 7.54 9.68
CA TYR A 96 -8.70 8.88 9.12
C TYR A 96 -10.06 9.46 9.49
N ARG A 97 -10.89 8.73 10.24
CA ARG A 97 -12.26 9.16 10.57
C ARG A 97 -12.30 10.56 11.22
N ASP A 98 -11.39 10.82 12.16
CA ASP A 98 -11.30 12.08 12.91
C ASP A 98 -10.16 12.98 12.42
N LYS A 99 -9.58 12.68 11.26
CA LYS A 99 -8.50 13.44 10.65
C LYS A 99 -8.95 14.10 9.36
N ASP A 100 -8.23 15.13 8.96
CA ASP A 100 -8.38 15.72 7.65
C ASP A 100 -7.61 14.90 6.60
N PHE A 101 -8.13 14.86 5.37
CA PHE A 101 -7.49 14.20 4.25
C PHE A 101 -7.96 14.82 2.93
N THR A 102 -7.18 14.66 1.89
CA THR A 102 -7.47 15.20 0.56
C THR A 102 -8.82 14.71 0.04
N GLY A 103 -9.69 15.65 -0.32
CA GLY A 103 -11.01 15.36 -0.86
C GLY A 103 -12.09 15.07 0.17
N LYS A 104 -11.83 15.22 1.47
CA LYS A 104 -12.82 15.01 2.53
C LYS A 104 -14.09 15.84 2.37
N ASN A 105 -13.96 17.05 1.82
CA ASN A 105 -15.06 17.98 1.65
C ASN A 105 -15.80 17.83 0.30
N LEU A 106 -15.41 16.88 -0.53
CA LEU A 106 -16.12 16.60 -1.77
C LEU A 106 -17.46 15.87 -1.48
N ASP A 107 -18.44 16.11 -2.33
CA ASP A 107 -19.76 15.49 -2.22
C ASP A 107 -19.70 14.04 -2.73
N MET A 108 -19.22 13.13 -1.88
CA MET A 108 -19.22 11.70 -2.13
C MET A 108 -19.33 10.93 -0.82
N GLU A 109 -19.85 9.70 -0.90
CA GLU A 109 -19.88 8.79 0.24
C GLU A 109 -18.46 8.41 0.67
N ILE A 110 -18.20 8.34 1.97
CA ILE A 110 -16.95 7.87 2.52
C ILE A 110 -17.19 6.60 3.31
N TYR A 111 -16.48 5.55 2.95
CA TYR A 111 -16.46 4.29 3.67
C TYR A 111 -15.12 4.13 4.38
N TYR A 112 -15.17 3.98 5.70
CA TYR A 112 -13.98 3.75 6.52
C TYR A 112 -13.76 2.25 6.69
N ASN A 113 -12.75 1.70 6.01
CA ASN A 113 -12.46 0.28 6.08
C ASN A 113 -11.84 -0.09 7.43
N LYS A 114 -12.28 -1.23 7.97
CA LYS A 114 -11.88 -1.72 9.28
C LYS A 114 -10.64 -2.58 9.18
N ARG A 115 -9.61 -2.19 9.90
CA ARG A 115 -8.39 -2.98 10.02
C ARG A 115 -8.54 -4.00 11.14
N ARG A 116 -8.78 -5.26 10.79
CA ARG A 116 -8.97 -6.37 11.73
C ARG A 116 -7.76 -7.30 11.83
N HIS A 117 -6.58 -6.84 11.40
CA HIS A 117 -5.34 -7.61 11.33
C HIS A 117 -4.14 -6.73 11.62
N ASP A 118 -2.99 -7.37 11.90
CA ASP A 118 -1.74 -6.67 12.17
C ASP A 118 -0.79 -6.62 10.95
N PHE A 119 -1.25 -7.00 9.77
CA PHE A 119 -0.44 -6.92 8.56
C PHE A 119 -0.09 -5.48 8.23
N SER A 120 1.19 -5.20 8.03
CA SER A 120 1.65 -3.88 7.59
C SER A 120 2.96 -3.97 6.82
N SER A 121 3.18 -3.02 5.93
CA SER A 121 4.44 -2.91 5.20
C SER A 121 5.61 -2.64 6.14
N SER A 122 5.42 -1.85 7.18
CA SER A 122 6.47 -1.55 8.17
C SER A 122 6.89 -2.78 8.96
N LEU A 123 5.95 -3.62 9.39
CA LEU A 123 6.28 -4.88 10.08
C LEU A 123 6.94 -5.87 9.12
N LEU A 124 6.48 -5.95 7.88
CA LEU A 124 7.07 -6.83 6.87
C LEU A 124 8.52 -6.42 6.57
N ARG A 125 8.81 -5.14 6.42
CA ARG A 125 10.17 -4.61 6.26
C ARG A 125 11.07 -5.02 7.42
N LYS A 126 10.62 -4.87 8.65
CA LYS A 126 11.37 -5.26 9.86
C LYS A 126 11.66 -6.76 9.89
N ARG A 127 10.67 -7.59 9.56
CA ARG A 127 10.83 -9.05 9.51
C ARG A 127 11.89 -9.47 8.48
N VAL A 128 11.89 -8.86 7.31
CA VAL A 128 12.90 -9.12 6.26
C VAL A 128 14.30 -8.76 6.76
N VAL A 129 14.47 -7.58 7.35
CA VAL A 129 15.78 -7.14 7.88
C VAL A 129 16.27 -8.07 8.97
N VAL A 130 15.43 -8.42 9.95
CA VAL A 130 15.80 -9.33 11.05
C VAL A 130 16.23 -10.68 10.50
N THR A 131 15.46 -11.27 9.59
CA THR A 131 15.76 -12.57 8.98
C THR A 131 17.09 -12.55 8.22
N GLU A 132 17.35 -11.50 7.44
CA GLU A 132 18.62 -11.37 6.70
C GLU A 132 19.82 -11.17 7.63
N LEU A 133 19.68 -10.40 8.70
CA LEU A 133 20.73 -10.21 9.70
C LEU A 133 21.07 -11.53 10.43
N GLU A 134 20.06 -12.28 10.87
CA GLU A 134 20.23 -13.59 11.51
C GLU A 134 20.94 -14.58 10.57
N LYS A 135 20.54 -14.63 9.30
CA LYS A 135 21.20 -15.45 8.28
C LYS A 135 22.67 -15.07 8.09
N SER A 136 22.98 -13.78 8.04
CA SER A 136 24.36 -13.27 7.92
C SER A 136 25.22 -13.66 9.11
N GLU A 137 24.71 -13.56 10.34
CA GLU A 137 25.40 -13.98 11.56
C GLU A 137 25.66 -15.50 11.59
N SER A 138 24.67 -16.32 11.25
CA SER A 138 24.81 -17.78 11.15
C SER A 138 25.90 -18.16 10.15
N THR A 139 25.93 -17.54 8.98
CA THR A 139 26.96 -17.80 7.95
C THR A 139 28.35 -17.41 8.44
N LYS A 140 28.51 -16.28 9.14
CA LYS A 140 29.79 -15.88 9.74
C LYS A 140 30.25 -16.86 10.79
N LEU A 141 29.38 -17.37 11.65
CA LEU A 141 29.73 -18.37 12.66
C LEU A 141 30.18 -19.70 12.04
N GLU A 142 29.51 -20.17 11.00
CA GLU A 142 29.88 -21.39 10.26
C GLU A 142 31.26 -21.23 9.62
N ASN A 143 31.50 -20.14 8.94
CA ASN A 143 32.81 -19.82 8.32
C ASN A 143 33.91 -19.72 9.35
N SER A 144 33.66 -19.14 10.52
CA SER A 144 34.60 -19.08 11.64
C SER A 144 34.95 -20.46 12.18
N LYS A 145 33.96 -21.35 12.33
CA LYS A 145 34.16 -22.75 12.77
C LYS A 145 35.03 -23.52 11.76
N ILE A 146 34.74 -23.40 10.45
CA ILE A 146 35.51 -24.06 9.39
C ILE A 146 36.93 -23.56 9.38
N SER A 147 37.18 -22.26 9.52
CA SER A 147 38.52 -21.66 9.58
C SER A 147 39.33 -22.18 10.79
N ASN A 148 38.66 -22.37 11.94
CA ASN A 148 39.31 -22.90 13.13
C ASN A 148 39.61 -24.41 13.06
N MET A 149 38.84 -25.16 12.28
CA MET A 149 39.05 -26.60 12.05
C MET A 149 40.20 -26.89 11.05
N SER A 150 40.57 -25.92 10.19
CA SER A 150 41.64 -26.06 9.20
C SER A 150 43.05 -25.67 9.74
N ARG A 151 43.15 -25.32 11.00
CA ARG A 151 44.41 -25.08 11.75
C ARG A 151 44.74 -26.25 12.65
#